data_67802951aae93adf9ca14c5bbcd7e302
#
_entry.id   67802951aae93adf9ca14c5bbcd7e302
#
_cell.length_a   1.000
_cell.length_b   1.000
_cell.length_c   1.000
_cell.angle_alpha   90.00
_cell.angle_beta   90.00
_cell.angle_gamma   90.00
#
_symmetry.space_group_name_H-M   'P 1'
#
loop_
_entity.id
_entity.type
_entity.pdbx_description
1 polymer ?
#
loop_
_entity_poly.entity_id
_entity_poly.type
_entity_poly.pdbx_seq_one_letter_code
_entity_poly.pdbx_strand_id
1 'polypeptide(L)'
;MSRFLLVCIGGAIGTGIRYLVAITAPRLFGTAFPYGTLAVNFVGSFLLGAILHLGLATTLISPTMRLVLASGIMGGLTTYSTLNYETLEYVSQGAFWLAGLNIVATVTLCLLAGALGVTSARWLLGS
;
A
#
# COMPACT_ATOMS: atom_id res chain seq x y z
N MET A 1 23.78 12.50 2.39
CA MET A 1 22.81 12.32 1.29
C MET A 1 21.57 13.15 1.60
N SER A 2 21.04 13.87 0.62
CA SER A 2 19.83 14.68 0.85
C SER A 2 18.62 13.77 1.14
N ARG A 3 17.66 14.28 1.94
CA ARG A 3 16.40 13.56 2.21
C ARG A 3 15.65 13.20 0.93
N PHE A 4 15.74 14.06 -0.07
CA PHE A 4 15.17 13.83 -1.40
C PHE A 4 15.71 12.54 -2.05
N LEU A 5 17.03 12.37 -2.09
CA LEU A 5 17.64 11.17 -2.67
C LEU A 5 17.26 9.90 -1.91
N LEU A 6 17.20 9.97 -0.58
CA LEU A 6 16.79 8.84 0.26
C LEU A 6 15.33 8.44 -0.02
N VAL A 7 14.42 9.40 -0.20
CA VAL A 7 13.03 9.14 -0.58
C VAL A 7 12.96 8.53 -1.98
N CYS A 8 13.75 9.02 -2.94
CA CYS A 8 13.82 8.46 -4.30
C CYS A 8 14.27 6.99 -4.28
N ILE A 9 15.31 6.67 -3.50
CA ILE A 9 15.78 5.28 -3.34
C ILE A 9 14.69 4.42 -2.70
N GLY A 10 14.06 4.90 -1.63
CA GLY A 10 12.92 4.23 -1.01
C GLY A 10 11.78 3.98 -1.99
N GLY A 11 11.44 4.98 -2.81
CA GLY A 11 10.44 4.87 -3.87
C GLY A 11 10.80 3.84 -4.92
N ALA A 12 12.06 3.79 -5.34
CA ALA A 12 12.56 2.76 -6.28
C ALA A 12 12.38 1.35 -5.69
N ILE A 13 12.70 1.14 -4.41
CA ILE A 13 12.50 -0.13 -3.72
C ILE A 13 11.00 -0.50 -3.68
N GLY A 14 10.15 0.42 -3.23
CA GLY A 14 8.70 0.18 -3.15
C GLY A 14 8.08 -0.13 -4.51
N THR A 15 8.45 0.61 -5.55
CA THR A 15 8.00 0.38 -6.93
C THR A 15 8.51 -0.96 -7.48
N GLY A 16 9.76 -1.33 -7.17
CA GLY A 16 10.32 -2.63 -7.55
C GLY A 16 9.54 -3.80 -6.94
N ILE A 17 9.23 -3.72 -5.64
CA ILE A 17 8.40 -4.73 -4.96
C ILE A 17 7.01 -4.81 -5.60
N ARG A 18 6.36 -3.66 -5.84
CA ARG A 18 5.06 -3.59 -6.51
C ARG A 18 5.09 -4.25 -7.89
N TYR A 19 6.13 -4.00 -8.67
CA TYR A 19 6.31 -4.64 -9.98
C TYR A 19 6.39 -6.17 -9.86
N LEU A 20 7.19 -6.68 -8.92
CA LEU A 20 7.29 -8.13 -8.70
C LEU A 20 5.95 -8.75 -8.29
N VAL A 21 5.17 -8.08 -7.44
CA VAL A 21 3.82 -8.53 -7.07
C VAL A 21 2.90 -8.50 -8.29
N ALA A 22 2.95 -7.44 -9.10
CA ALA A 22 2.12 -7.30 -10.29
C ALA A 22 2.33 -8.42 -11.32
N ILE A 23 3.54 -8.91 -11.49
CA ILE A 23 3.83 -10.03 -12.43
C ILE A 23 3.62 -11.41 -11.80
N THR A 24 3.65 -11.52 -10.47
CA THR A 24 3.56 -12.81 -9.76
C THR A 24 2.12 -13.13 -9.37
N ALA A 25 1.36 -12.16 -8.88
CA ALA A 25 0.00 -12.39 -8.39
C ALA A 25 -0.95 -13.01 -9.44
N PRO A 26 -0.97 -12.57 -10.71
CA PRO A 26 -1.81 -13.21 -11.73
C PRO A 26 -1.45 -14.68 -11.99
N ARG A 27 -0.19 -15.06 -11.81
CA ARG A 27 0.27 -16.45 -11.97
C ARG A 27 -0.18 -17.33 -10.82
N LEU A 28 -0.32 -16.77 -9.61
CA LEU A 28 -0.70 -17.51 -8.40
C LEU A 28 -2.22 -17.55 -8.19
N PHE A 29 -2.91 -16.44 -8.45
CA PHE A 29 -4.32 -16.25 -8.11
C PHE A 29 -5.24 -16.09 -9.34
N GLY A 30 -4.67 -16.12 -10.54
CA GLY A 30 -5.42 -15.88 -11.79
C GLY A 30 -5.64 -14.39 -12.06
N THR A 31 -6.34 -14.10 -13.16
CA THR A 31 -6.56 -12.76 -13.71
C THR A 31 -7.99 -12.25 -13.56
N ALA A 32 -8.86 -13.02 -12.90
CA ALA A 32 -10.28 -12.65 -12.74
C ALA A 32 -10.50 -11.42 -11.86
N PHE A 33 -9.58 -11.17 -10.92
CA PHE A 33 -9.60 -10.03 -10.02
C PHE A 33 -8.16 -9.51 -9.79
N PRO A 34 -7.94 -8.20 -9.59
CA PRO A 34 -6.59 -7.62 -9.45
C PRO A 34 -6.03 -7.81 -8.02
N TYR A 35 -5.81 -9.06 -7.64
CA TYR A 35 -5.30 -9.40 -6.30
C TYR A 35 -3.95 -8.77 -5.98
N GLY A 36 -3.08 -8.57 -6.99
CA GLY A 36 -1.78 -7.93 -6.80
C GLY A 36 -1.90 -6.48 -6.34
N THR A 37 -2.76 -5.70 -7.00
CA THR A 37 -3.03 -4.31 -6.63
C THR A 37 -3.67 -4.22 -5.25
N LEU A 38 -4.65 -5.08 -4.96
CA LEU A 38 -5.26 -5.17 -3.63
C LEU A 38 -4.22 -5.51 -2.55
N ALA A 39 -3.37 -6.49 -2.80
CA ALA A 39 -2.37 -6.95 -1.84
C ALA A 39 -1.35 -5.85 -1.50
N VAL A 40 -0.78 -5.15 -2.49
CA VAL A 40 0.21 -4.09 -2.22
C VAL A 40 -0.43 -2.89 -1.52
N ASN A 41 -1.67 -2.54 -1.86
CA ASN A 41 -2.40 -1.48 -1.19
C ASN A 41 -2.78 -1.85 0.25
N PHE A 42 -3.20 -3.10 0.49
CA PHE A 42 -3.52 -3.63 1.83
C PHE A 42 -2.28 -3.63 2.73
N VAL A 43 -1.20 -4.28 2.29
CA VAL A 43 0.06 -4.38 3.05
C VAL A 43 0.67 -2.99 3.27
N GLY A 44 0.69 -2.15 2.23
CA GLY A 44 1.19 -0.79 2.32
C GLY A 44 0.39 0.07 3.29
N SER A 45 -0.93 -0.04 3.31
CA SER A 45 -1.80 0.68 4.26
C SER A 45 -1.56 0.24 5.70
N PHE A 46 -1.43 -1.06 5.95
CA PHE A 46 -1.10 -1.60 7.26
C PHE A 46 0.25 -1.06 7.76
N LEU A 47 1.29 -1.22 6.95
CA LEU A 47 2.64 -0.78 7.32
C LEU A 47 2.72 0.73 7.50
N LEU A 48 2.06 1.51 6.63
CA LEU A 48 2.03 2.96 6.75
C LEU A 48 1.38 3.41 8.07
N GLY A 49 0.25 2.79 8.45
CA GLY A 49 -0.42 3.06 9.73
C GLY A 49 0.51 2.78 10.92
N ALA A 50 1.20 1.64 10.92
CA ALA A 50 2.14 1.28 11.96
C ALA A 50 3.37 2.22 12.00
N ILE A 51 4.00 2.49 10.86
CA ILE A 51 5.19 3.34 10.74
C ILE A 51 4.90 4.76 11.23
N LEU A 52 3.80 5.35 10.77
CA LEU A 52 3.44 6.72 11.15
C LEU A 52 3.12 6.82 12.65
N HIS A 53 2.39 5.85 13.19
CA HIS A 53 2.10 5.86 14.63
C HIS A 53 3.36 5.71 15.48
N LEU A 54 4.21 4.72 15.18
CA LEU A 54 5.49 4.51 15.89
C LEU A 54 6.41 5.72 15.76
N GLY A 55 6.52 6.30 14.57
CA GLY A 55 7.40 7.45 14.32
C GLY A 55 6.90 8.77 14.89
N LEU A 56 5.62 8.89 15.26
CA LEU A 56 5.05 10.07 15.92
C LEU A 56 5.02 9.90 17.44
N ALA A 57 4.76 8.69 17.91
CA ALA A 57 4.61 8.39 19.34
C ALA A 57 5.93 8.10 20.04
N THR A 58 7.00 7.81 19.29
CA THR A 58 8.29 7.42 19.86
C THR A 58 9.48 8.06 19.13
N THR A 59 10.67 7.90 19.69
CA THR A 59 11.95 8.25 19.06
C THR A 59 12.61 7.07 18.32
N LEU A 60 11.96 5.92 18.26
CA LEU A 60 12.47 4.69 17.62
C LEU A 60 12.73 4.88 16.12
N ILE A 61 11.89 5.67 15.46
CA ILE A 61 12.01 5.97 14.03
C ILE A 61 12.37 7.45 13.88
N SER A 62 13.56 7.74 13.38
CA SER A 62 13.96 9.13 13.14
C SER A 62 13.06 9.80 12.10
N PRO A 63 12.93 11.14 12.11
CA PRO A 63 12.13 11.86 11.11
C PRO A 63 12.53 11.55 9.67
N THR A 64 13.82 11.38 9.41
CA THR A 64 14.32 11.00 8.06
C THR A 64 13.93 9.57 7.71
N MET A 65 14.08 8.61 8.63
CA MET A 65 13.68 7.23 8.41
C MET A 65 12.17 7.11 8.17
N ARG A 66 11.36 7.84 8.94
CA ARG A 66 9.91 7.90 8.74
C ARG A 66 9.55 8.40 7.34
N LEU A 67 10.24 9.44 6.86
CA LEU A 67 10.03 9.99 5.53
C LEU A 67 10.39 8.96 4.44
N VAL A 68 11.51 8.25 4.58
CA VAL A 68 11.96 7.23 3.62
C VAL A 68 10.99 6.05 3.59
N LEU A 69 10.56 5.57 4.75
CA LEU A 69 9.63 4.43 4.85
C LEU A 69 8.23 4.81 4.35
N ALA A 70 7.66 5.92 4.83
CA ALA A 70 6.29 6.29 4.53
C ALA A 70 6.15 6.88 3.12
N SER A 71 6.88 7.93 2.79
CA SER A 71 6.76 8.59 1.47
C SER A 71 7.55 7.88 0.38
N GLY A 72 8.72 7.30 0.71
CA GLY A 72 9.52 6.55 -0.24
C GLY A 72 8.92 5.16 -0.47
N ILE A 73 9.19 4.22 0.44
CA ILE A 73 8.87 2.80 0.22
C ILE A 73 7.37 2.55 0.10
N MET A 74 6.56 3.01 1.05
CA MET A 74 5.11 2.79 1.00
C MET A 74 4.46 3.57 -0.13
N GLY A 75 4.92 4.79 -0.42
CA GLY A 75 4.46 5.58 -1.57
C GLY A 75 4.76 4.92 -2.92
N GLY A 76 5.90 4.26 -3.06
CA GLY A 76 6.25 3.47 -4.26
C GLY A 76 5.51 2.14 -4.35
N LEU A 77 5.23 1.51 -3.21
CA LEU A 77 4.54 0.21 -3.11
C LEU A 77 3.06 0.32 -3.45
N THR A 78 2.35 1.28 -2.86
CA THR A 78 0.89 1.46 -3.04
C THR A 78 0.56 2.19 -4.33
N THR A 79 -0.66 1.99 -4.86
CA THR A 79 -1.04 2.63 -6.12
C THR A 79 -2.55 2.85 -6.22
N TYR A 80 -2.95 4.09 -6.34
CA TYR A 80 -4.31 4.49 -6.67
C TYR A 80 -4.55 4.46 -8.19
N SER A 81 -3.56 4.87 -8.98
CA SER A 81 -3.71 4.96 -10.43
C SER A 81 -3.95 3.61 -11.09
N THR A 82 -3.29 2.54 -10.61
CA THR A 82 -3.53 1.19 -11.10
C THR A 82 -4.93 0.70 -10.72
N LEU A 83 -5.38 0.93 -9.48
CA LEU A 83 -6.76 0.63 -9.05
C LEU A 83 -7.79 1.32 -9.97
N ASN A 84 -7.56 2.61 -10.28
CA ASN A 84 -8.44 3.37 -11.14
C ASN A 84 -8.48 2.79 -12.56
N TYR A 85 -7.33 2.48 -13.14
CA TYR A 85 -7.23 1.90 -14.47
C TYR A 85 -7.95 0.54 -14.56
N GLU A 86 -7.67 -0.37 -13.63
CA GLU A 86 -8.30 -1.69 -13.54
C GLU A 86 -9.83 -1.58 -13.41
N THR A 87 -10.30 -0.63 -12.61
CA THR A 87 -11.74 -0.37 -12.44
C THR A 87 -12.37 0.11 -13.74
N LEU A 88 -11.73 1.05 -14.45
CA LEU A 88 -12.20 1.53 -15.75
C LEU A 88 -12.18 0.44 -16.81
N GLU A 89 -11.23 -0.47 -16.75
CA GLU A 89 -11.18 -1.64 -17.64
C GLU A 89 -12.40 -2.54 -17.42
N TYR A 90 -12.81 -2.83 -16.19
CA TYR A 90 -14.05 -3.54 -15.91
C TYR A 90 -15.28 -2.80 -16.44
N VAL A 91 -15.33 -1.47 -16.25
CA VAL A 91 -16.44 -0.66 -16.80
C VAL A 91 -16.50 -0.78 -18.32
N SER A 92 -15.37 -0.69 -19.01
CA SER A 92 -15.31 -0.78 -20.48
C SER A 92 -15.75 -2.15 -21.02
N GLN A 93 -15.58 -3.20 -20.22
CA GLN A 93 -16.01 -4.56 -20.52
C GLN A 93 -17.48 -4.83 -20.11
N GLY A 94 -18.17 -3.85 -19.54
CA GLY A 94 -19.53 -4.01 -19.01
C GLY A 94 -19.60 -4.78 -17.69
N ALA A 95 -18.47 -5.07 -17.07
CA ALA A 95 -18.37 -5.82 -15.81
C ALA A 95 -18.54 -4.87 -14.58
N PHE A 96 -19.68 -4.19 -14.52
CA PHE A 96 -19.96 -3.15 -13.50
C PHE A 96 -19.89 -3.69 -12.06
N TRP A 97 -20.29 -4.95 -11.86
CA TRP A 97 -20.19 -5.60 -10.55
C TRP A 97 -18.72 -5.70 -10.09
N LEU A 98 -17.83 -6.15 -10.96
CA LEU A 98 -16.41 -6.26 -10.65
C LEU A 98 -15.76 -4.89 -10.45
N ALA A 99 -16.18 -3.88 -11.24
CA ALA A 99 -15.74 -2.50 -11.04
C ALA A 99 -16.11 -1.99 -9.62
N GLY A 100 -17.38 -2.18 -9.24
CA GLY A 100 -17.86 -1.80 -7.92
C GLY A 100 -17.16 -2.57 -6.79
N LEU A 101 -17.01 -3.89 -6.96
CA LEU A 101 -16.31 -4.75 -6.01
C LEU A 101 -14.85 -4.32 -5.83
N ASN A 102 -14.14 -4.00 -6.92
CA ASN A 102 -12.74 -3.57 -6.87
C ASN A 102 -12.58 -2.30 -6.02
N ILE A 103 -13.44 -1.30 -6.22
CA ILE A 103 -13.40 -0.06 -5.43
C ILE A 103 -13.75 -0.34 -3.97
N VAL A 104 -14.90 -0.96 -3.72
CA VAL A 104 -15.41 -1.16 -2.35
C VAL A 104 -14.48 -2.06 -1.55
N ALA A 105 -14.03 -3.17 -2.11
CA ALA A 105 -13.10 -4.08 -1.43
C ALA A 105 -11.78 -3.38 -1.14
N THR A 106 -11.18 -2.69 -2.10
CA THR A 106 -9.89 -2.03 -1.90
C THR A 106 -10.00 -0.93 -0.85
N VAL A 107 -10.99 -0.04 -0.95
CA VAL A 107 -11.15 1.06 0.02
C VAL A 107 -11.41 0.51 1.42
N THR A 108 -12.35 -0.41 1.56
CA THR A 108 -12.72 -0.96 2.87
C THR A 108 -11.57 -1.74 3.51
N LEU A 109 -10.96 -2.66 2.77
CA LEU A 109 -9.88 -3.50 3.30
C LEU A 109 -8.63 -2.68 3.62
N CYS A 110 -8.28 -1.68 2.80
CA CYS A 110 -7.13 -0.83 3.07
C CYS A 110 -7.36 0.11 4.26
N LEU A 111 -8.57 0.64 4.46
CA LEU A 111 -8.90 1.42 5.66
C LEU A 111 -8.79 0.54 6.92
N LEU A 112 -9.33 -0.67 6.88
CA LEU A 112 -9.21 -1.64 7.98
C LEU A 112 -7.75 -2.01 8.23
N ALA A 113 -6.96 -2.26 7.18
CA ALA A 113 -5.54 -2.55 7.28
C ALA A 113 -4.77 -1.40 7.95
N GLY A 114 -5.02 -0.16 7.54
CA GLY A 114 -4.41 1.03 8.16
C GLY A 114 -4.77 1.17 9.64
N ALA A 115 -6.05 0.98 9.99
CA ALA A 115 -6.51 0.99 11.37
C ALA A 115 -5.86 -0.13 12.21
N LEU A 116 -5.74 -1.33 11.64
CA LEU A 116 -5.04 -2.46 12.27
C LEU A 116 -3.55 -2.14 12.47
N GLY A 117 -2.89 -1.50 11.50
CA GLY A 117 -1.50 -1.07 11.63
C GLY A 117 -1.29 -0.11 12.79
N VAL A 118 -2.14 0.92 12.90
CA VAL A 118 -2.13 1.87 14.02
C VAL A 118 -2.39 1.16 15.35
N THR A 119 -3.42 0.31 15.41
CA THR A 119 -3.79 -0.41 16.63
C THR A 119 -2.70 -1.38 17.08
N SER A 120 -2.09 -2.11 16.14
CA SER A 120 -0.96 -3.00 16.43
C SER A 120 0.23 -2.23 17.00
N ALA A 121 0.54 -1.07 16.43
CA ALA A 121 1.61 -0.21 16.93
C ALA A 121 1.32 0.33 18.35
N ARG A 122 0.07 0.72 18.63
CA ARG A 122 -0.37 1.11 19.98
C ARG A 122 -0.19 -0.02 20.98
N TRP A 123 -0.66 -1.21 20.63
CA TRP A 123 -0.54 -2.38 21.49
C TRP A 123 0.91 -2.71 21.82
N LEU A 124 1.81 -2.62 20.84
CA LEU A 124 3.26 -2.81 21.05
C LEU A 124 3.87 -1.78 22.00
N LEU A 125 3.31 -0.57 22.03
CA LEU A 125 3.78 0.51 22.92
C LEU A 125 3.13 0.48 24.32
N GLY A 126 2.15 -0.41 24.55
CA GLY A 126 1.40 -0.47 25.79
C GLY A 126 0.46 0.71 26.01
N SER A 127 0.03 1.36 24.95
CA SER A 127 -0.80 2.59 24.95
C SER A 127 -2.17 2.38 24.31
#